data_061f73d63840db12d2f060e17398c02a
#
_entry.id   061f73d63840db12d2f060e17398c02a
#
_cell.length_a   1.000
_cell.length_b   1.000
_cell.length_c   1.000
_cell.angle_alpha   90.00
_cell.angle_beta   90.00
_cell.angle_gamma   90.00
#
_symmetry.space_group_name_H-M   'P 1'
#
loop_
_entity.id
_entity.type
_entity.pdbx_description
1 polymer ?
#
loop_
_entity_poly.entity_id
_entity_poly.type
_entity_poly.pdbx_seq_one_letter_code
_entity_poly.pdbx_strand_id
1 'polypeptide(L)'
;TVECYDRDESKIIENIRVKKKVGKTHHIIINAEGIGDSYGMAKRIEAATGMETRATVIGHIQRGGSPTCKDRVYASAMGAKAVDLLMEGRSKRLVAYKRGSYVDFDIDEALAMKKEISPYMLEVADSM
;
A
#
# COMPACT_ATOMS: atom_id res chain seq x y z
N THR A 1 -3.11 6.38 -5.34
CA THR A 1 -4.11 6.36 -4.24
C THR A 1 -3.72 5.31 -3.21
N VAL A 2 -3.89 5.60 -1.96
CA VAL A 2 -3.52 4.76 -0.81
C VAL A 2 -4.68 4.65 0.17
N GLU A 3 -4.80 3.52 0.87
CA GLU A 3 -5.98 3.19 1.69
C GLU A 3 -6.20 4.13 2.88
N CYS A 4 -5.14 4.67 3.44
CA CYS A 4 -5.19 5.54 4.62
C CYS A 4 -5.31 7.04 4.28
N TYR A 5 -5.48 7.38 3.01
CA TYR A 5 -5.63 8.76 2.56
C TYR A 5 -7.01 8.97 1.95
N ASP A 6 -7.69 10.03 2.36
CA ASP A 6 -9.01 10.36 1.81
C ASP A 6 -8.88 10.65 0.31
N ARG A 7 -9.54 9.81 -0.46
CA ARG A 7 -9.50 9.85 -1.91
C ARG A 7 -10.65 10.65 -2.46
N ASP A 8 -10.33 11.70 -3.09
CA ASP A 8 -11.27 12.38 -3.95
C ASP A 8 -10.97 12.02 -5.42
N GLU A 9 -11.72 11.07 -5.97
CA GLU A 9 -11.63 10.68 -7.38
C GLU A 9 -11.89 11.88 -8.30
N SER A 10 -12.67 12.88 -7.85
CA SER A 10 -12.93 14.09 -8.60
C SER A 10 -11.67 14.94 -8.80
N LYS A 11 -10.75 14.94 -7.84
CA LYS A 11 -9.45 15.62 -7.96
C LYS A 11 -8.56 14.95 -9.00
N ILE A 12 -8.60 13.63 -9.09
CA ILE A 12 -7.87 12.88 -10.12
C ILE A 12 -8.40 13.24 -11.51
N ILE A 13 -9.71 13.23 -11.67
CA ILE A 13 -10.37 13.57 -12.93
C ILE A 13 -10.06 15.01 -13.34
N GLU A 14 -10.15 15.97 -12.41
CA GLU A 14 -9.86 17.37 -12.68
C GLU A 14 -8.39 17.58 -13.06
N ASN A 15 -7.46 16.95 -12.36
CA ASN A 15 -6.03 17.00 -12.70
C ASN A 15 -5.77 16.49 -14.12
N ILE A 16 -6.41 15.37 -14.51
CA ILE A 16 -6.33 14.84 -15.88
C ILE A 16 -6.86 15.85 -16.89
N ARG A 17 -8.02 16.46 -16.62
CA ARG A 17 -8.63 17.47 -17.50
C ARG A 17 -7.75 18.69 -17.70
N VAL A 18 -7.18 19.21 -16.59
CA VAL A 18 -6.27 20.36 -16.64
C VAL A 18 -5.02 20.03 -17.45
N LYS A 19 -4.39 18.90 -17.17
CA LYS A 19 -3.17 18.47 -17.87
C LYS A 19 -3.43 18.14 -19.36
N LYS A 20 -4.61 17.63 -19.70
CA LYS A 20 -5.03 17.41 -21.10
C LYS A 20 -5.09 18.73 -21.88
N LYS A 21 -5.60 19.82 -21.27
CA LYS A 21 -5.67 21.15 -21.91
C LYS A 21 -4.30 21.72 -22.27
N VAL A 22 -3.25 21.36 -21.52
CA VAL A 22 -1.87 21.78 -21.80
C VAL A 22 -1.07 20.74 -22.61
N GLY A 23 -1.77 19.80 -23.25
CA GLY A 23 -1.19 18.87 -24.22
C GLY A 23 -0.65 17.54 -23.64
N LYS A 24 -0.89 17.24 -22.36
CA LYS A 24 -0.49 15.94 -21.82
C LYS A 24 -1.42 14.83 -22.31
N THR A 25 -0.85 13.84 -22.99
CA THR A 25 -1.61 12.79 -23.70
C THR A 25 -1.73 11.48 -22.90
N HIS A 26 -0.98 11.32 -21.82
CA HIS A 26 -0.97 10.08 -21.04
C HIS A 26 -0.88 10.37 -19.53
N HIS A 27 -1.46 9.49 -18.74
CA HIS A 27 -1.45 9.52 -17.28
C HIS A 27 -1.28 8.12 -16.73
N ILE A 28 -0.60 8.00 -15.60
CA ILE A 28 -0.49 6.75 -14.85
C ILE A 28 -1.08 6.99 -13.47
N ILE A 29 -2.03 6.15 -13.08
CA ILE A 29 -2.65 6.17 -11.77
C ILE A 29 -2.28 4.87 -11.06
N ILE A 30 -1.58 4.99 -9.93
CA ILE A 30 -1.27 3.85 -9.08
C ILE A 30 -2.36 3.75 -8.01
N ASN A 31 -3.08 2.63 -8.00
CA ASN A 31 -4.15 2.37 -7.06
C ASN A 31 -3.78 1.22 -6.14
N ALA A 32 -3.80 1.46 -4.81
CA ALA A 32 -3.49 0.42 -3.84
C ALA A 32 -4.59 -0.65 -3.81
N GLU A 33 -4.22 -1.91 -3.52
CA GLU A 33 -5.13 -3.07 -3.53
C GLU A 33 -6.31 -2.87 -2.57
N GLY A 34 -6.05 -2.37 -1.37
CA GLY A 34 -7.08 -2.15 -0.34
C GLY A 34 -8.13 -1.10 -0.68
N ILE A 35 -7.90 -0.32 -1.74
CA ILE A 35 -8.89 0.61 -2.28
C ILE A 35 -9.95 -0.14 -3.09
N GLY A 36 -9.57 -1.21 -3.77
CA GLY A 36 -10.47 -2.00 -4.61
C GLY A 36 -10.97 -1.28 -5.86
N ASP A 37 -11.90 -1.91 -6.53
CA ASP A 37 -12.66 -1.40 -7.70
C ASP A 37 -11.83 -0.64 -8.77
N SER A 38 -10.62 -1.11 -9.06
CA SER A 38 -9.74 -0.48 -10.06
C SER A 38 -10.36 -0.47 -11.46
N TYR A 39 -11.12 -1.50 -11.82
CA TYR A 39 -11.82 -1.56 -13.11
C TYR A 39 -12.98 -0.57 -13.20
N GLY A 40 -13.77 -0.41 -12.13
CA GLY A 40 -14.82 0.59 -12.06
C GLY A 40 -14.27 2.01 -12.09
N MET A 41 -13.17 2.27 -11.34
CA MET A 41 -12.46 3.55 -11.39
C MET A 41 -11.99 3.89 -12.80
N ALA A 42 -11.39 2.95 -13.52
CA ALA A 42 -10.94 3.17 -14.89
C ALA A 42 -12.12 3.60 -15.80
N LYS A 43 -13.26 2.90 -15.73
CA LYS A 43 -14.46 3.25 -16.50
C LYS A 43 -15.02 4.64 -16.16
N ARG A 44 -15.04 5.01 -14.88
CA ARG A 44 -15.52 6.34 -14.45
C ARG A 44 -14.60 7.45 -14.94
N ILE A 45 -13.27 7.25 -14.86
CA ILE A 45 -12.27 8.21 -15.36
C ILE A 45 -12.41 8.36 -16.88
N GLU A 46 -12.53 7.27 -17.62
CA GLU A 46 -12.73 7.29 -19.07
C GLU A 46 -14.00 8.06 -19.45
N ALA A 47 -15.13 7.74 -18.80
CA ALA A 47 -16.41 8.44 -19.02
C ALA A 47 -16.32 9.95 -18.73
N ALA A 48 -15.59 10.33 -17.67
CA ALA A 48 -15.47 11.73 -17.25
C ALA A 48 -14.48 12.55 -18.08
N THR A 49 -13.43 11.93 -18.64
CA THR A 49 -12.32 12.64 -19.31
C THR A 49 -12.30 12.44 -20.83
N GLY A 50 -13.01 11.43 -21.33
CA GLY A 50 -12.93 10.99 -22.72
C GLY A 50 -11.55 10.46 -23.11
N MET A 51 -10.75 10.02 -22.15
CA MET A 51 -9.44 9.38 -22.38
C MET A 51 -9.56 7.88 -22.12
N GLU A 52 -9.18 7.07 -23.11
CA GLU A 52 -9.14 5.62 -22.94
C GLU A 52 -8.34 5.26 -21.69
N THR A 53 -8.95 4.51 -20.78
CA THR A 53 -8.36 4.18 -19.48
C THR A 53 -8.44 2.68 -19.24
N ARG A 54 -7.29 2.05 -19.04
CA ARG A 54 -7.17 0.60 -18.80
C ARG A 54 -6.64 0.34 -17.40
N ALA A 55 -7.29 -0.56 -16.67
CA ALA A 55 -6.79 -1.06 -15.39
C ALA A 55 -5.99 -2.35 -15.60
N THR A 56 -4.80 -2.40 -15.03
CA THR A 56 -3.97 -3.61 -14.97
C THR A 56 -3.70 -3.95 -13.52
N VAL A 57 -4.19 -5.12 -13.07
CA VAL A 57 -3.95 -5.61 -11.72
C VAL A 57 -2.64 -6.40 -11.73
N ILE A 58 -1.59 -5.80 -11.17
CA ILE A 58 -0.26 -6.41 -11.11
C ILE A 58 -0.02 -7.27 -9.86
N GLY A 59 -0.89 -7.18 -8.85
CA GLY A 59 -1.01 -8.06 -7.67
C GLY A 59 0.18 -8.96 -7.36
N HIS A 60 0.12 -10.20 -7.78
CA HIS A 60 1.15 -11.21 -7.52
C HIS A 60 2.53 -10.87 -8.12
N ILE A 61 2.58 -10.16 -9.22
CA ILE A 61 3.84 -9.70 -9.87
C ILE A 61 4.59 -8.71 -8.96
N GLN A 62 3.91 -8.00 -8.07
CA GLN A 62 4.51 -7.12 -7.07
C GLN A 62 5.23 -7.89 -5.95
N ARG A 63 4.90 -9.16 -5.78
CA ARG A 63 5.54 -10.00 -4.78
C ARG A 63 6.85 -10.50 -5.36
N GLY A 64 7.93 -9.91 -4.82
CA GLY A 64 9.26 -9.99 -5.38
C GLY A 64 9.86 -11.39 -5.49
N GLY A 65 11.10 -11.46 -5.96
CA GLY A 65 11.85 -12.67 -6.23
C GLY A 65 12.44 -13.34 -4.97
N SER A 66 13.67 -13.82 -5.08
CA SER A 66 14.36 -14.50 -3.98
C SER A 66 14.57 -13.56 -2.78
N PRO A 67 14.38 -14.05 -1.53
CA PRO A 67 14.61 -13.27 -0.33
C PRO A 67 16.04 -12.74 -0.25
N THR A 68 16.18 -11.51 0.18
CA THR A 68 17.48 -10.91 0.48
C THR A 68 18.05 -11.46 1.79
N CYS A 69 19.31 -11.17 2.08
CA CYS A 69 19.92 -11.49 3.38
C CYS A 69 19.11 -10.90 4.54
N LYS A 70 18.64 -9.66 4.40
CA LYS A 70 17.83 -8.97 5.41
C LYS A 70 16.50 -9.69 5.65
N ASP A 71 15.82 -10.11 4.60
CA ASP A 71 14.56 -10.87 4.72
C ASP A 71 14.77 -12.17 5.49
N ARG A 72 15.85 -12.89 5.18
CA ARG A 72 16.18 -14.17 5.85
C ARG A 72 16.49 -13.98 7.32
N VAL A 73 17.32 -12.98 7.66
CA VAL A 73 17.67 -12.67 9.06
C VAL A 73 16.43 -12.30 9.87
N TYR A 74 15.58 -11.42 9.33
CA TYR A 74 14.35 -11.00 10.00
C TYR A 74 13.38 -12.17 10.18
N ALA A 75 13.16 -12.96 9.14
CA ALA A 75 12.27 -14.12 9.21
C ALA A 75 12.75 -15.14 10.24
N SER A 76 14.05 -15.46 10.27
CA SER A 76 14.62 -16.41 11.23
C SER A 76 14.50 -15.91 12.67
N ALA A 77 14.85 -14.65 12.93
CA ALA A 77 14.76 -14.08 14.28
C ALA A 77 13.31 -13.92 14.76
N MET A 78 12.39 -13.52 13.89
CA MET A 78 10.96 -13.44 14.23
C MET A 78 10.38 -14.84 14.46
N GLY A 79 10.78 -15.83 13.67
CA GLY A 79 10.36 -17.23 13.85
C GLY A 79 10.84 -17.79 15.18
N ALA A 80 12.11 -17.60 15.54
CA ALA A 80 12.65 -18.02 16.84
C ALA A 80 11.86 -17.38 17.99
N LYS A 81 11.67 -16.05 17.96
CA LYS A 81 10.87 -15.35 18.98
C LYS A 81 9.44 -15.88 19.07
N ALA A 82 8.81 -16.24 17.96
CA ALA A 82 7.46 -16.83 17.98
C ALA A 82 7.45 -18.18 18.72
N VAL A 83 8.47 -19.02 18.52
CA VAL A 83 8.62 -20.30 19.24
C VAL A 83 8.85 -20.04 20.74
N ASP A 84 9.72 -19.11 21.11
CA ASP A 84 9.96 -18.76 22.51
C ASP A 84 8.66 -18.35 23.22
N LEU A 85 7.84 -17.49 22.58
CA LEU A 85 6.55 -17.08 23.11
C LEU A 85 5.59 -18.27 23.33
N LEU A 86 5.56 -19.22 22.39
CA LEU A 86 4.75 -20.43 22.55
C LEU A 86 5.25 -21.31 23.70
N MET A 87 6.56 -21.44 23.88
CA MET A 87 7.14 -22.18 25.00
C MET A 87 6.87 -21.51 26.35
N GLU A 88 6.72 -20.19 26.37
CA GLU A 88 6.27 -19.42 27.53
C GLU A 88 4.75 -19.54 27.78
N GLY A 89 4.02 -20.31 26.98
CA GLY A 89 2.56 -20.45 27.05
C GLY A 89 1.77 -19.25 26.52
N ARG A 90 2.43 -18.33 25.82
CA ARG A 90 1.81 -17.13 25.26
C ARG A 90 1.30 -17.41 23.87
N SER A 91 0.00 -17.36 23.70
CA SER A 91 -0.69 -17.50 22.41
C SER A 91 -1.27 -16.17 21.92
N LYS A 92 -1.80 -16.15 20.71
CA LYS A 92 -2.38 -14.95 20.09
C LYS A 92 -1.41 -13.76 20.01
N ARG A 93 -0.14 -14.02 19.73
CA ARG A 93 0.90 -12.99 19.64
C ARG A 93 1.30 -12.78 18.18
N LEU A 94 1.45 -11.54 17.78
CA LEU A 94 2.05 -11.12 16.51
C LEU A 94 3.48 -10.65 16.78
N VAL A 95 4.45 -11.31 16.15
CA VAL A 95 5.86 -10.90 16.25
C VAL A 95 6.16 -9.88 15.16
N ALA A 96 6.86 -8.81 15.51
CA ALA A 96 7.21 -7.72 14.61
C ALA A 96 8.63 -7.20 14.88
N TYR A 97 9.17 -6.49 13.87
CA TYR A 97 10.40 -5.72 14.00
C TYR A 97 10.05 -4.23 14.12
N LYS A 98 10.46 -3.59 15.22
CA LYS A 98 10.17 -2.18 15.49
C LYS A 98 11.37 -1.49 16.11
N ARG A 99 11.85 -0.42 15.48
CA ARG A 99 12.94 0.44 15.99
C ARG A 99 14.20 -0.33 16.43
N GLY A 100 14.64 -1.28 15.61
CA GLY A 100 15.86 -2.05 15.90
C GLY A 100 15.66 -3.30 16.77
N SER A 101 14.43 -3.58 17.22
CA SER A 101 14.16 -4.70 18.13
C SER A 101 13.03 -5.59 17.61
N TYR A 102 13.10 -6.88 17.95
CA TYR A 102 12.02 -7.83 17.75
C TYR A 102 11.07 -7.77 18.94
N VAL A 103 9.86 -7.37 18.69
CA VAL A 103 8.79 -7.17 19.68
C VAL A 103 7.60 -8.07 19.40
N ASP A 104 6.71 -8.22 20.36
CA ASP A 104 5.44 -8.91 20.15
C ASP A 104 4.28 -8.05 20.64
N PHE A 105 3.14 -8.22 20.00
CA PHE A 105 1.89 -7.55 20.33
C PHE A 105 0.78 -8.59 20.48
N ASP A 106 -0.26 -8.25 21.21
CA ASP A 106 -1.50 -8.97 21.11
C ASP A 106 -2.04 -8.86 19.66
N ILE A 107 -2.63 -9.94 19.12
CA ILE A 107 -3.05 -9.97 17.73
C ILE A 107 -4.18 -8.98 17.45
N ASP A 108 -5.10 -8.82 18.40
CA ASP A 108 -6.24 -7.91 18.23
C ASP A 108 -5.77 -6.45 18.31
N GLU A 109 -4.85 -6.14 19.22
CA GLU A 109 -4.19 -4.84 19.27
C GLU A 109 -3.42 -4.54 17.97
N ALA A 110 -2.66 -5.50 17.47
CA ALA A 110 -1.88 -5.33 16.25
C ALA A 110 -2.77 -5.08 15.02
N LEU A 111 -3.89 -5.80 14.91
CA LEU A 111 -4.86 -5.61 13.81
C LEU A 111 -5.60 -4.27 13.89
N ALA A 112 -5.76 -3.72 15.09
CA ALA A 112 -6.36 -2.40 15.29
C ALA A 112 -5.38 -1.24 14.99
N MET A 113 -4.06 -1.51 14.88
CA MET A 113 -3.07 -0.49 14.56
C MET A 113 -3.26 0.03 13.14
N LYS A 114 -3.40 1.35 13.00
CA LYS A 114 -3.42 2.01 11.70
C LYS A 114 -2.01 2.49 11.34
N LYS A 115 -1.61 2.23 10.11
CA LYS A 115 -0.39 2.79 9.55
C LYS A 115 -0.73 4.12 8.88
N GLU A 116 -0.10 5.19 9.34
CA GLU A 116 -0.22 6.50 8.72
C GLU A 116 0.93 6.71 7.72
N ILE A 117 0.61 7.37 6.62
CA ILE A 117 1.61 7.82 5.66
C ILE A 117 2.02 9.24 6.06
N SER A 118 3.32 9.52 6.03
CA SER A 118 3.82 10.87 6.30
C SER A 118 3.22 11.87 5.31
N PRO A 119 2.59 12.98 5.78
CA PRO A 119 2.08 14.04 4.90
C PRO A 119 3.17 14.57 3.96
N TYR A 120 4.40 14.70 4.43
CA TYR A 120 5.53 15.11 3.61
C TYR A 120 5.78 14.17 2.42
N MET A 121 5.66 12.85 2.62
CA MET A 121 5.82 11.88 1.52
C MET A 121 4.70 11.99 0.48
N LEU A 122 3.49 12.36 0.90
CA LEU A 122 2.37 12.61 -0.02
C LEU A 122 2.60 13.90 -0.82
N GLU A 123 3.05 14.97 -0.18
CA GLU A 123 3.40 16.24 -0.86
C GLU A 123 4.50 16.02 -1.90
N VAL A 124 5.53 15.23 -1.58
CA VAL A 124 6.60 14.87 -2.53
C VAL A 124 6.02 14.10 -3.72
N ALA A 125 5.14 13.13 -3.48
CA ALA A 125 4.52 12.36 -4.55
C ALA A 125 3.62 13.23 -5.47
N ASP A 126 2.92 14.19 -4.90
CA ASP A 126 2.05 15.12 -5.66
C ASP A 126 2.86 16.16 -6.47
N SER A 127 4.11 16.41 -6.08
CA SER A 127 5.00 17.37 -6.76
C SER A 127 5.70 16.78 -8.01
N MET A 128 5.69 15.46 -8.16
CA MET A 128 6.31 14.75 -9.29
C MET A 128 5.32 14.52 -10.44
#